data_f0ad3df712d890c878efeea1e19b3ec1
#
_entry.id   f0ad3df712d890c878efeea1e19b3ec1
#
_cell.length_a   1.000
_cell.length_b   1.000
_cell.length_c   1.000
_cell.angle_alpha   90.00
_cell.angle_beta   90.00
_cell.angle_gamma   90.00
#
_symmetry.space_group_name_H-M   'P 1'
#
loop_
_entity.id
_entity.type
_entity.pdbx_description
1 polymer ?
#
loop_
_entity_poly.entity_id
_entity_poly.type
_entity_poly.pdbx_seq_one_letter_code
_entity_poly.pdbx_strand_id
1 'polypeptide(L)'
;MEHMRRVAFETVFRACGFGALAIFCVMTGMSFDPKLAFQAGGFLTTIMAFILILKSREALTKDYRKTEMWLYIDKEFRPPEAYAQWASATVLRDTYLTFALWTSLISIAMWVIALVFSLLGATSTYSLERERADERHLPPRTASASQPAQQPPPQIRYQVLP
;
A
#
# COMPACT_ATOMS: atom_id res chain seq x y z
N MET A 1 -1.36 35.68 -12.30
CA MET A 1 -1.50 34.72 -11.17
C MET A 1 -1.77 33.29 -11.67
N GLU A 2 -2.60 33.11 -12.68
CA GLU A 2 -2.94 31.77 -13.23
C GLU A 2 -1.73 31.00 -13.77
N HIS A 3 -0.85 31.66 -14.51
CA HIS A 3 0.35 31.02 -15.07
C HIS A 3 1.29 30.49 -13.98
N MET A 4 1.54 31.27 -12.94
CA MET A 4 2.32 30.84 -11.77
C MET A 4 1.73 29.63 -11.07
N ARG A 5 0.41 29.61 -10.91
CA ARG A 5 -0.32 28.49 -10.29
C ARG A 5 -0.17 27.21 -11.12
N ARG A 6 -0.22 27.33 -12.43
CA ARG A 6 -0.04 26.20 -13.35
C ARG A 6 1.36 25.61 -13.26
N VAL A 7 2.39 26.46 -13.28
CA VAL A 7 3.79 26.02 -13.16
C VAL A 7 4.06 25.37 -11.80
N ALA A 8 3.54 25.97 -10.71
CA ALA A 8 3.64 25.37 -9.38
C ALA A 8 2.96 24.00 -9.32
N PHE A 9 1.76 23.89 -9.89
CA PHE A 9 1.02 22.63 -9.94
C PHE A 9 1.79 21.57 -10.73
N GLU A 10 2.30 21.88 -11.91
CA GLU A 10 3.07 20.94 -12.74
C GLU A 10 4.34 20.44 -12.03
N THR A 11 5.04 21.33 -11.33
CA THR A 11 6.26 20.97 -10.58
C THR A 11 5.95 20.03 -9.42
N VAL A 12 4.94 20.35 -8.61
CA VAL A 12 4.54 19.53 -7.47
C VAL A 12 3.91 18.21 -7.96
N PHE A 13 3.09 18.25 -9.02
CA PHE A 13 2.49 17.06 -9.62
C PHE A 13 3.54 16.07 -10.10
N ARG A 14 4.59 16.54 -10.75
CA ARG A 14 5.71 15.70 -11.19
C ARG A 14 6.41 15.04 -10.02
N ALA A 15 6.73 15.80 -8.97
CA ALA A 15 7.36 15.26 -7.77
C ALA A 15 6.47 14.23 -7.06
N CYS A 16 5.18 14.53 -6.91
CA CYS A 16 4.20 13.60 -6.33
C CYS A 16 3.99 12.35 -7.19
N GLY A 17 4.02 12.50 -8.51
CA GLY A 17 3.92 11.39 -9.46
C GLY A 17 5.06 10.38 -9.31
N PHE A 18 6.29 10.83 -9.17
CA PHE A 18 7.43 9.96 -8.90
C PHE A 18 7.31 9.26 -7.53
N GLY A 19 6.87 9.98 -6.50
CA GLY A 19 6.60 9.39 -5.19
C GLY A 19 5.51 8.33 -5.23
N ALA A 20 4.40 8.60 -5.92
CA ALA A 20 3.31 7.64 -6.11
C ALA A 20 3.76 6.40 -6.89
N LEU A 21 4.58 6.58 -7.94
CA LEU A 21 5.15 5.47 -8.70
C LEU A 21 6.02 4.58 -7.81
N ALA A 22 6.88 5.17 -6.97
CA ALA A 22 7.73 4.42 -6.05
C ALA A 22 6.90 3.60 -5.05
N ILE A 23 5.84 4.21 -4.48
CA ILE A 23 4.90 3.53 -3.57
C ILE A 23 4.23 2.35 -4.29
N PHE A 24 3.76 2.58 -5.52
CA PHE A 24 3.13 1.54 -6.33
C PHE A 24 4.09 0.36 -6.61
N CYS A 25 5.36 0.64 -6.93
CA CYS A 25 6.38 -0.40 -7.12
C CYS A 25 6.60 -1.24 -5.87
N VAL A 26 6.66 -0.61 -4.68
CA VAL A 26 6.80 -1.32 -3.40
C VAL A 26 5.58 -2.20 -3.15
N MET A 27 4.36 -1.68 -3.35
CA MET A 27 3.13 -2.46 -3.18
C MET A 27 3.07 -3.65 -4.13
N THR A 28 3.48 -3.47 -5.39
CA THR A 28 3.52 -4.54 -6.38
C THR A 28 4.54 -5.62 -6.01
N GLY A 29 5.71 -5.22 -5.49
CA GLY A 29 6.72 -6.15 -4.97
C GLY A 29 6.24 -6.99 -3.78
N MET A 30 5.25 -6.49 -3.02
CA MET A 30 4.66 -7.17 -1.87
C MET A 30 3.29 -7.78 -2.16
N SER A 31 2.92 -7.95 -3.43
CA SER A 31 1.58 -8.41 -3.86
C SER A 31 1.23 -9.85 -3.41
N PHE A 32 2.21 -10.65 -2.99
CA PHE A 32 1.98 -11.98 -2.42
C PHE A 32 1.26 -11.94 -1.05
N ASP A 33 1.33 -10.82 -0.32
CA ASP A 33 0.57 -10.58 0.91
C ASP A 33 -0.18 -9.24 0.80
N PRO A 34 -1.46 -9.26 0.41
CA PRO A 34 -2.22 -8.03 0.17
C PRO A 34 -2.35 -7.16 1.45
N LYS A 35 -2.45 -7.77 2.63
CA LYS A 35 -2.49 -7.04 3.90
C LYS A 35 -1.21 -6.23 4.09
N LEU A 36 -0.06 -6.86 3.91
CA LEU A 36 1.25 -6.23 4.07
C LEU A 36 1.48 -5.15 3.00
N ALA A 37 1.07 -5.40 1.75
CA ALA A 37 1.16 -4.43 0.66
C ALA A 37 0.37 -3.15 0.96
N PHE A 38 -0.88 -3.25 1.44
CA PHE A 38 -1.69 -2.08 1.80
C PHE A 38 -1.19 -1.38 3.06
N GLN A 39 -0.64 -2.09 4.03
CA GLN A 39 0.01 -1.47 5.20
C GLN A 39 1.24 -0.68 4.80
N ALA A 40 2.12 -1.25 3.97
CA ALA A 40 3.30 -0.55 3.45
C ALA A 40 2.91 0.67 2.61
N GLY A 41 1.94 0.53 1.71
CA GLY A 41 1.39 1.63 0.92
C GLY A 41 0.79 2.74 1.79
N GLY A 42 0.00 2.38 2.81
CA GLY A 42 -0.57 3.33 3.77
C GLY A 42 0.51 4.08 4.56
N PHE A 43 1.54 3.39 5.02
CA PHE A 43 2.67 4.02 5.73
C PHE A 43 3.45 4.99 4.85
N LEU A 44 3.81 4.58 3.63
CA LEU A 44 4.55 5.41 2.69
C LEU A 44 3.74 6.64 2.23
N THR A 45 2.44 6.47 1.97
CA THR A 45 1.57 7.61 1.62
C THR A 45 1.38 8.57 2.79
N THR A 46 1.35 8.07 4.04
CA THR A 46 1.32 8.93 5.25
C THR A 46 2.59 9.77 5.34
N ILE A 47 3.77 9.17 5.14
CA ILE A 47 5.05 9.90 5.12
C ILE A 47 5.04 10.94 4.01
N MET A 48 4.58 10.60 2.81
CA MET A 48 4.51 11.53 1.68
C MET A 48 3.60 12.72 1.99
N ALA A 49 2.42 12.50 2.59
CA ALA A 49 1.52 13.56 3.02
C ALA A 49 2.19 14.48 4.06
N PHE A 50 2.89 13.89 5.02
CA PHE A 50 3.62 14.65 6.03
C PHE A 50 4.73 15.52 5.43
N ILE A 51 5.50 14.98 4.49
CA ILE A 51 6.54 15.75 3.76
C ILE A 51 5.92 16.92 3.00
N LEU A 52 4.75 16.73 2.34
CA LEU A 52 4.05 17.81 1.64
C LEU A 52 3.59 18.92 2.60
N ILE A 53 3.10 18.56 3.79
CA ILE A 53 2.73 19.54 4.83
C ILE A 53 3.97 20.32 5.33
N LEU A 54 5.08 19.64 5.56
CA LEU A 54 6.34 20.31 5.93
C LEU A 54 6.81 21.26 4.82
N LYS A 55 6.76 20.80 3.57
CA LYS A 55 7.11 21.63 2.41
C LYS A 55 6.20 22.85 2.25
N SER A 56 4.92 22.74 2.57
CA SER A 56 4.00 23.88 2.55
C SER A 56 4.36 24.94 3.59
N ARG A 57 4.88 24.54 4.76
CA ARG A 57 5.38 25.46 5.79
C ARG A 57 6.71 26.10 5.37
N GLU A 58 7.61 25.30 4.82
CA GLU A 58 8.90 25.77 4.34
C GLU A 58 8.77 26.78 3.19
N ALA A 59 7.74 26.62 2.34
CA ALA A 59 7.45 27.54 1.23
C ALA A 59 7.22 28.99 1.68
N LEU A 60 6.77 29.22 2.93
CA LEU A 60 6.56 30.56 3.48
C LEU A 60 7.87 31.26 3.87
N THR A 61 8.91 30.49 4.22
CA THR A 61 10.19 31.00 4.73
C THR A 61 11.28 31.01 3.67
N LYS A 62 11.12 30.24 2.58
CA LYS A 62 12.09 30.18 1.50
C LYS A 62 12.06 31.43 0.60
N ASP A 63 13.25 31.86 0.22
CA ASP A 63 13.44 32.89 -0.78
C ASP A 63 12.92 32.39 -2.14
N TYR A 64 11.99 33.14 -2.75
CA TYR A 64 11.36 32.78 -4.03
C TYR A 64 12.35 32.52 -5.17
N ARG A 65 13.51 33.20 -5.14
CA ARG A 65 14.57 33.08 -6.15
C ARG A 65 15.20 31.68 -6.18
N LYS A 66 15.13 30.93 -5.07
CA LYS A 66 15.70 29.59 -4.90
C LYS A 66 14.69 28.46 -5.14
N THR A 67 13.47 28.79 -5.55
CA THR A 67 12.43 27.79 -5.82
C THR A 67 12.49 27.32 -7.26
N GLU A 68 12.30 26.02 -7.49
CA GLU A 68 12.26 25.44 -8.84
C GLU A 68 11.18 26.11 -9.69
N MET A 69 10.03 26.43 -9.09
CA MET A 69 8.95 27.15 -9.77
C MET A 69 9.45 28.45 -10.41
N TRP A 70 10.33 29.21 -9.73
CA TRP A 70 10.84 30.48 -10.25
C TRP A 70 11.76 30.31 -11.46
N LEU A 71 12.44 29.19 -11.58
CA LEU A 71 13.29 28.86 -12.72
C LEU A 71 12.47 28.57 -13.99
N TYR A 72 11.26 28.02 -13.83
CA TYR A 72 10.37 27.65 -14.94
C TYR A 72 9.41 28.77 -15.37
N ILE A 73 9.33 29.88 -14.62
CA ILE A 73 8.50 31.03 -15.02
C ILE A 73 9.26 31.89 -15.99
N ASP A 74 8.68 32.08 -17.19
CA ASP A 74 9.20 33.00 -18.19
C ASP A 74 9.29 34.42 -17.65
N LYS A 75 10.35 35.17 -18.06
CA LYS A 75 10.64 36.51 -17.57
C LYS A 75 9.47 37.49 -17.78
N GLU A 76 8.66 37.27 -18.79
CA GLU A 76 7.51 38.09 -19.17
C GLU A 76 6.33 37.97 -18.18
N PHE A 77 6.19 36.84 -17.51
CA PHE A 77 5.12 36.55 -16.54
C PHE A 77 5.55 36.68 -15.08
N ARG A 78 6.79 37.14 -14.83
CA ARG A 78 7.26 37.35 -13.46
C ARG A 78 6.58 38.53 -12.81
N PRO A 79 6.00 38.40 -11.60
CA PRO A 79 5.41 39.49 -10.87
C PRO A 79 6.49 40.50 -10.46
N PRO A 80 6.10 41.79 -10.21
CA PRO A 80 6.99 42.80 -9.68
C PRO A 80 7.67 42.31 -8.38
N GLU A 81 8.94 42.62 -8.17
CA GLU A 81 9.75 42.13 -7.05
C GLU A 81 9.08 42.31 -5.65
N ALA A 82 8.35 43.41 -5.47
CA ALA A 82 7.63 43.70 -4.24
C ALA A 82 6.56 42.64 -3.87
N TYR A 83 5.96 41.99 -4.86
CA TYR A 83 4.91 40.98 -4.66
C TYR A 83 5.39 39.56 -4.92
N ALA A 84 6.58 39.42 -5.51
CA ALA A 84 7.10 38.13 -5.95
C ALA A 84 7.22 37.13 -4.81
N GLN A 85 7.74 37.57 -3.65
CA GLN A 85 7.89 36.72 -2.47
C GLN A 85 6.54 36.23 -1.94
N TRP A 86 5.61 37.14 -1.73
CA TRP A 86 4.28 36.80 -1.20
C TRP A 86 3.48 35.93 -2.17
N ALA A 87 3.46 36.32 -3.45
CA ALA A 87 2.70 35.60 -4.45
C ALA A 87 3.21 34.17 -4.67
N SER A 88 4.54 33.99 -4.78
CA SER A 88 5.15 32.67 -4.96
C SER A 88 4.98 31.79 -3.73
N ALA A 89 5.18 32.34 -2.53
CA ALA A 89 5.00 31.60 -1.28
C ALA A 89 3.56 31.12 -1.11
N THR A 90 2.57 31.98 -1.37
CA THR A 90 1.15 31.66 -1.24
C THR A 90 0.73 30.59 -2.26
N VAL A 91 1.06 30.77 -3.53
CA VAL A 91 0.71 29.82 -4.60
C VAL A 91 1.33 28.44 -4.34
N LEU A 92 2.60 28.42 -3.95
CA LEU A 92 3.31 27.18 -3.70
C LEU A 92 2.75 26.46 -2.46
N ARG A 93 2.46 27.19 -1.39
CA ARG A 93 1.81 26.65 -0.20
C ARG A 93 0.45 26.02 -0.52
N ASP A 94 -0.42 26.74 -1.23
CA ASP A 94 -1.75 26.27 -1.59
C ASP A 94 -1.68 25.00 -2.43
N THR A 95 -0.71 24.97 -3.37
CA THR A 95 -0.48 23.77 -4.19
C THR A 95 -0.05 22.60 -3.32
N TYR A 96 0.93 22.76 -2.44
CA TYR A 96 1.37 21.69 -1.53
C TYR A 96 0.24 21.20 -0.62
N LEU A 97 -0.58 22.10 -0.08
CA LEU A 97 -1.71 21.72 0.77
C LEU A 97 -2.77 20.94 0.01
N THR A 98 -3.06 21.34 -1.23
CA THR A 98 -4.00 20.60 -2.08
C THR A 98 -3.53 19.17 -2.32
N PHE A 99 -2.25 18.98 -2.67
CA PHE A 99 -1.69 17.64 -2.84
C PHE A 99 -1.62 16.86 -1.52
N ALA A 100 -1.30 17.53 -0.41
CA ALA A 100 -1.31 16.90 0.92
C ALA A 100 -2.70 16.38 1.30
N LEU A 101 -3.76 17.13 1.03
CA LEU A 101 -5.14 16.70 1.26
C LEU A 101 -5.49 15.44 0.45
N TRP A 102 -5.21 15.43 -0.86
CA TRP A 102 -5.46 14.28 -1.71
C TRP A 102 -4.64 13.06 -1.27
N THR A 103 -3.37 13.25 -0.96
CA THR A 103 -2.49 12.18 -0.49
C THR A 103 -2.94 11.64 0.88
N SER A 104 -3.41 12.51 1.78
CA SER A 104 -3.96 12.09 3.07
C SER A 104 -5.24 11.27 2.90
N LEU A 105 -6.12 11.64 1.97
CA LEU A 105 -7.33 10.88 1.68
C LEU A 105 -6.99 9.48 1.15
N ILE A 106 -6.03 9.38 0.23
CA ILE A 106 -5.53 8.10 -0.28
C ILE A 106 -4.92 7.27 0.85
N SER A 107 -4.14 7.90 1.74
CA SER A 107 -3.54 7.23 2.89
C SER A 107 -4.60 6.63 3.82
N ILE A 108 -5.65 7.39 4.14
CA ILE A 108 -6.78 6.89 4.95
C ILE A 108 -7.45 5.70 4.27
N ALA A 109 -7.71 5.78 2.96
CA ALA A 109 -8.30 4.68 2.21
C ALA A 109 -7.42 3.41 2.26
N MET A 110 -6.10 3.55 2.12
CA MET A 110 -5.16 2.43 2.24
C MET A 110 -5.19 1.78 3.63
N TRP A 111 -5.24 2.59 4.69
CA TRP A 111 -5.36 2.08 6.06
C TRP A 111 -6.67 1.37 6.31
N VAL A 112 -7.79 1.89 5.79
CA VAL A 112 -9.09 1.22 5.88
C VAL A 112 -9.07 -0.13 5.19
N ILE A 113 -8.50 -0.21 3.98
CA ILE A 113 -8.37 -1.48 3.25
C ILE A 113 -7.47 -2.46 4.01
N ALA A 114 -6.32 -2.00 4.53
CA ALA A 114 -5.43 -2.83 5.34
C ALA A 114 -6.12 -3.37 6.60
N LEU A 115 -6.96 -2.57 7.23
CA LEU A 115 -7.75 -2.96 8.40
C LEU A 115 -8.81 -4.01 8.04
N VAL A 116 -9.51 -3.84 6.91
CA VAL A 116 -10.47 -4.83 6.40
C VAL A 116 -9.79 -6.17 6.16
N PHE A 117 -8.65 -6.20 5.46
CA PHE A 117 -7.89 -7.43 5.26
C PHE A 117 -7.38 -8.03 6.57
N SER A 118 -7.03 -7.20 7.54
CA SER A 118 -6.63 -7.69 8.87
C SER A 118 -7.77 -8.38 9.61
N LEU A 119 -8.97 -7.82 9.53
CA LEU A 119 -10.16 -8.40 10.16
C LEU A 119 -10.58 -9.71 9.47
N LEU A 120 -10.60 -9.73 8.14
CA LEU A 120 -10.91 -10.93 7.36
C LEU A 120 -9.89 -12.06 7.63
N GLY A 121 -8.60 -11.73 7.67
CA GLY A 121 -7.54 -12.68 8.00
C GLY A 121 -7.66 -13.23 9.43
N ALA A 122 -8.00 -12.39 10.41
CA ALA A 122 -8.22 -12.81 11.77
C ALA A 122 -9.39 -13.81 11.88
N THR A 123 -10.54 -13.51 11.24
CA THR A 123 -11.71 -14.41 11.27
C THR A 123 -11.39 -15.78 10.65
N SER A 124 -10.60 -15.81 9.58
CA SER A 124 -10.17 -17.06 8.93
C SER A 124 -9.27 -17.89 9.85
N THR A 125 -8.35 -17.26 10.57
CA THR A 125 -7.44 -17.95 11.50
C THR A 125 -8.20 -18.56 12.69
N TYR A 126 -9.15 -17.82 13.26
CA TYR A 126 -9.98 -18.33 14.37
C TYR A 126 -10.86 -19.50 13.94
N SER A 127 -11.37 -19.52 12.72
CA SER A 127 -12.16 -20.66 12.23
C SER A 127 -11.33 -21.93 12.08
N LEU A 128 -10.11 -21.82 11.55
CA LEU A 128 -9.19 -22.95 11.41
C LEU A 128 -8.69 -23.49 12.76
N GLU A 129 -8.45 -22.62 13.74
CA GLU A 129 -8.07 -23.05 15.09
C GLU A 129 -9.21 -23.76 15.80
N ARG A 130 -10.45 -23.30 15.62
CA ARG A 130 -11.63 -23.93 16.17
C ARG A 130 -11.87 -25.31 15.58
N GLU A 131 -11.71 -25.45 14.26
CA GLU A 131 -11.83 -26.73 13.57
C GLU A 131 -10.75 -27.73 14.03
N ARG A 132 -9.50 -27.30 14.19
CA ARG A 132 -8.41 -28.12 14.74
C ARG A 132 -8.61 -28.49 16.22
N ALA A 133 -9.24 -27.63 16.99
CA ALA A 133 -9.56 -27.92 18.38
C ALA A 133 -10.67 -28.97 18.47
N ASP A 134 -11.67 -28.90 17.61
CA ASP A 134 -12.79 -29.84 17.53
C ASP A 134 -12.30 -31.23 17.07
N GLU A 135 -11.40 -31.29 16.10
CA GLU A 135 -10.74 -32.54 15.67
C GLU A 135 -9.93 -33.18 16.77
N ARG A 136 -9.31 -32.43 17.68
CA ARG A 136 -8.56 -32.98 18.83
C ARG A 136 -9.47 -33.54 19.93
N HIS A 137 -10.71 -33.04 20.01
CA HIS A 137 -11.71 -33.51 20.97
C HIS A 137 -12.57 -34.68 20.47
N LEU A 138 -12.52 -34.99 19.16
CA LEU A 138 -13.11 -36.23 18.68
C LEU A 138 -12.30 -37.41 19.28
N PRO A 139 -12.97 -38.38 19.95
CA PRO A 139 -12.29 -39.60 20.36
C PRO A 139 -11.67 -40.27 19.12
N PRO A 140 -10.49 -40.90 19.25
CA PRO A 140 -9.84 -41.51 18.09
C PRO A 140 -10.87 -42.39 17.42
N ARG A 141 -11.22 -42.07 16.20
CA ARG A 141 -12.11 -42.88 15.38
C ARG A 141 -11.49 -44.25 15.39
N THR A 142 -12.05 -45.11 16.26
CA THR A 142 -11.63 -46.49 16.33
C THR A 142 -11.59 -46.99 14.89
N ALA A 143 -10.39 -47.34 14.47
CA ALA A 143 -10.17 -48.08 13.22
C ALA A 143 -10.73 -49.51 13.43
N SER A 144 -12.03 -49.55 13.74
CA SER A 144 -12.80 -50.77 13.82
C SER A 144 -13.52 -50.89 12.50
N ALA A 145 -13.22 -51.93 11.84
CA ALA A 145 -13.90 -52.49 10.71
C ALA A 145 -13.53 -51.91 9.33
N SER A 146 -12.42 -52.39 8.82
CA SER A 146 -12.34 -53.16 7.58
C SER A 146 -10.88 -53.51 7.27
N GLN A 147 -10.28 -54.36 8.10
CA GLN A 147 -9.30 -55.27 7.51
C GLN A 147 -10.09 -56.16 6.56
N PRO A 148 -9.89 -56.05 5.22
CA PRO A 148 -10.36 -57.11 4.35
C PRO A 148 -9.63 -58.38 4.82
N ALA A 149 -10.40 -59.40 5.14
CA ALA A 149 -9.90 -60.71 5.50
C ALA A 149 -8.77 -61.08 4.54
N GLN A 150 -7.57 -61.23 5.05
CA GLN A 150 -6.46 -61.81 4.31
C GLN A 150 -6.90 -63.20 3.91
N GLN A 151 -7.35 -63.35 2.64
CA GLN A 151 -7.52 -64.66 2.06
C GLN A 151 -6.18 -65.35 2.11
N PRO A 152 -6.09 -66.55 2.70
CA PRO A 152 -4.86 -67.34 2.66
C PRO A 152 -4.49 -67.60 1.19
N PRO A 153 -3.19 -67.54 0.85
CA PRO A 153 -2.73 -67.74 -0.50
C PRO A 153 -3.19 -69.16 -1.01
N PRO A 154 -3.59 -69.28 -2.28
CA PRO A 154 -4.02 -70.53 -2.84
C PRO A 154 -2.87 -71.53 -2.76
N GLN A 155 -3.15 -72.67 -2.09
CA GLN A 155 -2.25 -73.82 -2.02
C GLN A 155 -2.08 -74.42 -3.42
N ILE A 156 -0.91 -74.19 -4.02
CA ILE A 156 -0.54 -74.84 -5.29
C ILE A 156 -0.19 -76.29 -4.96
N ARG A 157 -1.14 -77.16 -5.22
CA ARG A 157 -0.93 -78.61 -5.14
C ARG A 157 -0.13 -79.05 -6.39
N TYR A 158 1.14 -79.29 -6.19
CA TYR A 158 1.99 -79.89 -7.24
C TYR A 158 1.51 -81.38 -7.39
N GLN A 159 0.78 -81.66 -8.48
CA GLN A 159 0.54 -83.00 -8.89
C GLN A 159 1.87 -83.54 -9.50
N VAL A 160 2.49 -84.44 -8.78
CA VAL A 160 3.56 -85.29 -9.33
C VAL A 160 2.86 -86.35 -10.16
N LEU A 161 3.06 -86.34 -11.45
CA LEU A 161 2.67 -87.39 -12.37
C LEU A 161 3.78 -88.47 -12.41
N PRO A 162 3.41 -89.76 -12.55
CA PRO A 162 4.33 -90.88 -12.55
C PRO A 162 5.24 -90.90 -13.74
#